data_59da828df33e27294673e01fdfc65059
#
_entry.id   59da828df33e27294673e01fdfc65059
#
_cell.length_a   1.000
_cell.length_b   1.000
_cell.length_c   1.000
_cell.angle_alpha   90.00
_cell.angle_beta   90.00
_cell.angle_gamma   90.00
#
_symmetry.space_group_name_H-M   'P 1'
#
loop_
_entity.id
_entity.type
_entity.pdbx_description
1 polymer ?
#
loop_
_entity_poly.entity_id
_entity_poly.type
_entity_poly.pdbx_seq_one_letter_code
_entity_poly.pdbx_strand_id
1 'polypeptide(L)'
;GGQGMRIAINRDEVAEYVQNILDLFPGNQILLDRFLEDAVEIDVDSVCDGDEVWLTGIMQHIEPAGVHSGDSTAVLPPFSLSDEVQATIRRYVEDIADALDAKGLLNVQMVVKDNVVYVIEANPRASRTVPFVAKASGIPIPSIATKVMLGEKLATFREQGMLESDLEGYAIKEPVFSWDKFPEVPKELGPEMKSTGEAIAFVDALTDDHFQRPFEM
;
A
#
# COMPACT_ATOMS: atom_id res chain seq x y z
N GLY A 1 5.71 5.08 -10.44
CA GLY A 1 5.88 5.72 -9.14
C GLY A 1 7.31 5.68 -8.65
N GLY A 2 7.67 6.64 -7.80
CA GLY A 2 8.97 6.66 -7.14
C GLY A 2 10.16 7.14 -7.95
N GLN A 3 10.01 7.34 -9.25
CA GLN A 3 11.11 7.75 -10.12
C GLN A 3 11.63 9.15 -9.75
N GLY A 4 12.94 9.26 -9.52
CA GLY A 4 13.59 10.51 -9.18
C GLY A 4 13.43 10.94 -7.71
N MET A 5 12.73 10.18 -6.88
CA MET A 5 12.64 10.48 -5.45
C MET A 5 14.01 10.41 -4.77
N ARG A 6 14.27 11.38 -3.89
CA ARG A 6 15.50 11.47 -3.10
C ARG A 6 15.17 11.91 -1.67
N ILE A 7 15.90 11.37 -0.71
CA ILE A 7 15.89 11.83 0.67
C ILE A 7 17.08 12.76 0.86
N ALA A 8 16.82 13.99 1.31
CA ALA A 8 17.85 14.98 1.60
C ALA A 8 17.89 15.25 3.10
N ILE A 9 19.08 15.29 3.68
CA ILE A 9 19.30 15.52 5.12
C ILE A 9 19.64 16.97 5.45
N ASN A 10 19.93 17.77 4.44
CA ASN A 10 20.27 19.20 4.61
C ASN A 10 19.87 20.03 3.37
N ARG A 11 19.97 21.36 3.48
CA ARG A 11 19.57 22.29 2.42
C ARG A 11 20.44 22.22 1.16
N ASP A 12 21.71 21.89 1.31
CA ASP A 12 22.64 21.83 0.18
C ASP A 12 22.29 20.61 -0.69
N GLU A 13 22.00 19.48 -0.07
CA GLU A 13 21.50 18.29 -0.77
C GLU A 13 20.15 18.53 -1.44
N VAL A 14 19.22 19.25 -0.79
CA VAL A 14 17.95 19.63 -1.44
C VAL A 14 18.22 20.44 -2.70
N ALA A 15 19.11 21.41 -2.65
CA ALA A 15 19.42 22.26 -3.81
C ALA A 15 20.05 21.43 -4.96
N GLU A 16 20.98 20.55 -4.62
CA GLU A 16 21.62 19.65 -5.59
C GLU A 16 20.59 18.68 -6.23
N TYR A 17 19.78 18.02 -5.41
CA TYR A 17 18.79 17.05 -5.91
C TYR A 17 17.70 17.71 -6.74
N VAL A 18 17.22 18.89 -6.33
CA VAL A 18 16.27 19.67 -7.13
C VAL A 18 16.83 20.00 -8.49
N GLN A 19 18.10 20.47 -8.56
CA GLN A 19 18.73 20.77 -9.84
C GLN A 19 18.86 19.54 -10.71
N ASN A 20 19.33 18.42 -10.16
CA ASN A 20 19.46 17.16 -10.87
C ASN A 20 18.12 16.65 -11.43
N ILE A 21 17.04 16.78 -10.64
CA ILE A 21 15.70 16.36 -11.08
C ILE A 21 15.18 17.27 -12.22
N LEU A 22 15.38 18.59 -12.09
CA LEU A 22 14.97 19.54 -13.14
C LEU A 22 15.74 19.35 -14.45
N ASP A 23 17.01 18.96 -14.37
CA ASP A 23 17.83 18.65 -15.54
C ASP A 23 17.36 17.36 -16.26
N LEU A 24 16.94 16.35 -15.47
CA LEU A 24 16.42 15.08 -16.00
C LEU A 24 14.98 15.22 -16.52
N PHE A 25 14.16 16.05 -15.87
CA PHE A 25 12.73 16.21 -16.17
C PHE A 25 12.36 17.71 -16.30
N PRO A 26 12.79 18.38 -17.36
CA PRO A 26 12.55 19.81 -17.55
C PRO A 26 11.06 20.16 -17.57
N GLY A 27 10.67 21.15 -16.80
CA GLY A 27 9.29 21.64 -16.72
C GLY A 27 8.36 20.88 -15.79
N ASN A 28 8.84 19.82 -15.14
CA ASN A 28 8.05 19.12 -14.11
C ASN A 28 8.05 19.91 -12.80
N GLN A 29 6.95 19.77 -12.05
CA GLN A 29 6.86 20.27 -10.69
C GLN A 29 7.54 19.28 -9.75
N ILE A 30 8.22 19.82 -8.73
CA ILE A 30 8.86 19.04 -7.68
C ILE A 30 8.07 19.26 -6.39
N LEU A 31 7.68 18.16 -5.75
CA LEU A 31 7.09 18.16 -4.43
C LEU A 31 8.19 17.94 -3.39
N LEU A 32 8.20 18.76 -2.34
CA LEU A 32 9.10 18.63 -1.19
C LEU A 32 8.26 18.33 0.04
N ASP A 33 8.42 17.14 0.57
CA ASP A 33 7.73 16.70 1.77
C ASP A 33 8.70 16.42 2.92
N ARG A 34 8.17 16.46 4.14
CA ARG A 34 8.91 16.02 5.30
C ARG A 34 9.01 14.50 5.30
N PHE A 35 10.23 13.97 5.35
CA PHE A 35 10.46 12.55 5.58
C PHE A 35 10.18 12.19 7.05
N LEU A 36 9.44 11.12 7.27
CA LEU A 36 9.09 10.61 8.59
C LEU A 36 9.90 9.33 8.86
N GLU A 37 11.03 9.49 9.57
CA GLU A 37 11.86 8.35 9.99
C GLU A 37 11.08 7.44 10.94
N ASP A 38 11.34 6.12 10.89
CA ASP A 38 10.71 5.10 11.73
C ASP A 38 9.17 5.09 11.70
N ALA A 39 8.59 5.56 10.61
CA ALA A 39 7.16 5.46 10.39
C ALA A 39 6.78 4.07 9.85
N VAL A 40 5.61 3.59 10.27
CA VAL A 40 5.04 2.34 9.77
C VAL A 40 4.22 2.64 8.52
N GLU A 41 4.55 2.02 7.40
CA GLU A 41 3.81 2.19 6.15
C GLU A 41 2.58 1.28 6.10
N ILE A 42 1.48 1.86 5.61
CA ILE A 42 0.17 1.22 5.51
C ILE A 42 -0.36 1.38 4.10
N ASP A 43 -0.82 0.29 3.54
CA ASP A 43 -1.50 0.26 2.24
C ASP A 43 -2.95 -0.17 2.45
N VAL A 44 -3.90 0.62 1.96
CA VAL A 44 -5.34 0.34 2.13
C VAL A 44 -5.99 0.24 0.78
N ASP A 45 -6.59 -0.91 0.51
CA ASP A 45 -7.43 -1.11 -0.66
C ASP A 45 -8.91 -1.04 -0.28
N SER A 46 -9.70 -0.38 -1.12
CA SER A 46 -11.13 -0.24 -0.94
C SER A 46 -11.89 -0.29 -2.27
N VAL A 47 -13.18 -0.57 -2.18
CA VAL A 47 -14.14 -0.44 -3.28
C VAL A 47 -15.18 0.61 -2.89
N CYS A 48 -15.43 1.56 -3.78
CA CYS A 48 -16.35 2.67 -3.59
C CYS A 48 -17.46 2.62 -4.63
N ASP A 49 -18.73 2.84 -4.24
CA ASP A 49 -19.86 2.84 -5.17
C ASP A 49 -20.53 4.23 -5.32
N GLY A 50 -19.93 5.26 -4.71
CA GLY A 50 -20.40 6.63 -4.65
C GLY A 50 -21.33 6.92 -3.46
N ASP A 51 -21.84 5.88 -2.76
CA ASP A 51 -22.67 6.01 -1.56
C ASP A 51 -22.00 5.36 -0.35
N GLU A 52 -21.27 4.26 -0.59
CA GLU A 52 -20.54 3.50 0.44
C GLU A 52 -19.08 3.30 0.03
N VAL A 53 -18.23 3.13 1.05
CA VAL A 53 -16.84 2.68 0.93
C VAL A 53 -16.67 1.38 1.70
N TRP A 54 -16.27 0.34 0.98
CA TRP A 54 -15.89 -0.93 1.59
C TRP A 54 -14.37 -1.07 1.60
N LEU A 55 -13.75 -1.01 2.77
CA LEU A 55 -12.34 -1.33 2.95
C LEU A 55 -12.16 -2.83 2.80
N THR A 56 -11.41 -3.25 1.80
CA THR A 56 -11.15 -4.66 1.52
C THR A 56 -10.03 -5.20 2.40
N GLY A 57 -9.10 -4.33 2.83
CA GLY A 57 -8.03 -4.67 3.74
C GLY A 57 -7.14 -3.49 4.09
N ILE A 58 -6.62 -3.50 5.31
CA ILE A 58 -5.55 -2.62 5.78
C ILE A 58 -4.31 -3.50 5.92
N MET A 59 -3.31 -3.23 5.11
CA MET A 59 -2.04 -3.98 5.10
C MET A 59 -0.97 -3.16 5.81
N GLN A 60 -0.21 -3.78 6.67
CA GLN A 60 0.92 -3.18 7.34
C GLN A 60 2.22 -3.71 6.72
N HIS A 61 3.13 -2.81 6.33
CA HIS A 61 4.44 -3.18 5.80
C HIS A 61 5.43 -3.49 6.93
N ILE A 62 6.37 -4.39 6.65
CA ILE A 62 7.49 -4.72 7.55
C ILE A 62 8.69 -3.83 7.24
N GLU A 63 8.93 -3.55 5.95
CA GLU A 63 10.02 -2.66 5.53
C GLU A 63 9.76 -1.23 5.99
N PRO A 64 10.83 -0.43 6.18
CA PRO A 64 10.71 0.99 6.50
C PRO A 64 9.92 1.76 5.44
N ALA A 65 9.23 2.80 5.87
CA ALA A 65 8.53 3.72 4.97
C ALA A 65 9.48 4.29 3.90
N GLY A 66 8.97 4.35 2.66
CA GLY A 66 9.73 4.77 1.48
C GLY A 66 10.22 3.64 0.59
N VAL A 67 10.04 2.37 0.99
CA VAL A 67 10.18 1.22 0.09
C VAL A 67 8.88 1.06 -0.69
N HIS A 68 8.98 0.82 -2.01
CA HIS A 68 7.79 0.63 -2.85
C HIS A 68 6.92 -0.53 -2.34
N SER A 69 5.60 -0.34 -2.29
CA SER A 69 4.65 -1.35 -1.76
C SER A 69 4.73 -2.71 -2.47
N GLY A 70 5.13 -2.74 -3.74
CA GLY A 70 5.40 -3.98 -4.48
C GLY A 70 6.62 -4.75 -3.97
N ASP A 71 7.58 -4.06 -3.35
CA ASP A 71 8.84 -4.60 -2.85
C ASP A 71 8.82 -4.84 -1.34
N SER A 72 7.74 -4.45 -0.67
CA SER A 72 7.58 -4.63 0.77
C SER A 72 6.83 -5.92 1.09
N THR A 73 7.26 -6.57 2.16
CA THR A 73 6.48 -7.60 2.83
C THR A 73 5.30 -6.94 3.51
N ALA A 74 4.09 -7.40 3.21
CA ALA A 74 2.87 -6.83 3.77
C ALA A 74 2.07 -7.88 4.54
N VAL A 75 1.55 -7.49 5.68
CA VAL A 75 0.77 -8.35 6.58
C VAL A 75 -0.67 -7.86 6.64
N LEU A 76 -1.61 -8.78 6.47
CA LEU A 76 -3.05 -8.56 6.57
C LEU A 76 -3.64 -9.55 7.60
N PRO A 77 -4.43 -9.11 8.58
CA PRO A 77 -4.66 -7.73 9.00
C PRO A 77 -3.40 -7.06 9.61
N PRO A 78 -3.43 -5.75 9.89
CA PRO A 78 -2.29 -5.09 10.53
C PRO A 78 -2.06 -5.65 11.94
N PHE A 79 -0.80 -5.75 12.34
CA PHE A 79 -0.42 -6.45 13.57
C PHE A 79 0.01 -5.54 14.73
N SER A 80 0.34 -4.27 14.45
CA SER A 80 0.81 -3.33 15.49
C SER A 80 -0.04 -2.07 15.62
N LEU A 81 -1.09 -1.92 14.82
CA LEU A 81 -1.96 -0.76 14.85
C LEU A 81 -3.06 -0.90 15.89
N SER A 82 -3.23 0.11 16.73
CA SER A 82 -4.37 0.16 17.67
C SER A 82 -5.70 0.34 16.92
N ASP A 83 -6.80 -0.04 17.58
CA ASP A 83 -8.15 0.15 17.03
C ASP A 83 -8.46 1.61 16.71
N GLU A 84 -7.94 2.56 17.49
CA GLU A 84 -8.10 4.00 17.27
C GLU A 84 -7.40 4.47 16.00
N VAL A 85 -6.18 3.97 15.75
CA VAL A 85 -5.45 4.25 14.51
C VAL A 85 -6.17 3.65 13.32
N GLN A 86 -6.63 2.40 13.41
CA GLN A 86 -7.39 1.75 12.34
C GLN A 86 -8.71 2.48 12.05
N ALA A 87 -9.42 2.96 13.09
CA ALA A 87 -10.62 3.78 12.91
C ALA A 87 -10.32 5.11 12.22
N THR A 88 -9.16 5.74 12.54
CA THR A 88 -8.71 6.95 11.87
C THR A 88 -8.39 6.70 10.39
N ILE A 89 -7.69 5.59 10.09
CA ILE A 89 -7.39 5.16 8.72
C ILE A 89 -8.68 4.99 7.92
N ARG A 90 -9.67 4.28 8.49
CA ARG A 90 -10.98 4.06 7.85
C ARG A 90 -11.65 5.38 7.50
N ARG A 91 -11.76 6.28 8.47
CA ARG A 91 -12.37 7.60 8.26
C ARG A 91 -11.65 8.38 7.15
N TYR A 92 -10.31 8.38 7.13
CA TYR A 92 -9.54 9.09 6.10
C TYR A 92 -9.79 8.52 4.70
N VAL A 93 -9.91 7.19 4.58
CA VAL A 93 -10.25 6.57 3.28
C VAL A 93 -11.66 6.96 2.83
N GLU A 94 -12.64 6.98 3.76
CA GLU A 94 -14.02 7.42 3.49
C GLU A 94 -14.05 8.90 3.06
N ASP A 95 -13.39 9.79 3.80
CA ASP A 95 -13.29 11.22 3.48
C ASP A 95 -12.63 11.47 2.10
N ILE A 96 -11.59 10.71 1.77
CA ILE A 96 -10.89 10.81 0.48
C ILE A 96 -11.77 10.28 -0.66
N ALA A 97 -12.45 9.15 -0.44
CA ALA A 97 -13.35 8.57 -1.44
C ALA A 97 -14.49 9.52 -1.78
N ASP A 98 -15.08 10.16 -0.78
CA ASP A 98 -16.14 11.16 -0.94
C ASP A 98 -15.61 12.40 -1.68
N ALA A 99 -14.49 12.95 -1.26
CA ALA A 99 -13.87 14.12 -1.89
C ALA A 99 -13.49 13.89 -3.37
N LEU A 100 -13.19 12.64 -3.75
CA LEU A 100 -12.84 12.26 -5.13
C LEU A 100 -14.05 11.79 -5.96
N ASP A 101 -15.27 11.69 -5.39
CA ASP A 101 -16.42 10.98 -6.00
C ASP A 101 -15.97 9.59 -6.54
N ALA A 102 -15.24 8.85 -5.74
CA ALA A 102 -14.59 7.62 -6.18
C ALA A 102 -15.60 6.52 -6.48
N LYS A 103 -15.44 5.85 -7.63
CA LYS A 103 -16.26 4.69 -8.04
C LYS A 103 -15.36 3.58 -8.57
N GLY A 104 -15.45 2.43 -7.95
CA GLY A 104 -14.55 1.30 -8.21
C GLY A 104 -13.44 1.20 -7.16
N LEU A 105 -12.26 0.78 -7.57
CA LEU A 105 -11.12 0.59 -6.67
C LEU A 105 -10.46 1.92 -6.31
N LEU A 106 -10.17 2.08 -5.03
CA LEU A 106 -9.38 3.16 -4.47
C LEU A 106 -8.31 2.56 -3.55
N ASN A 107 -7.05 2.89 -3.82
CA ASN A 107 -5.92 2.57 -2.96
C ASN A 107 -5.43 3.85 -2.28
N VAL A 108 -5.19 3.79 -0.98
CA VAL A 108 -4.63 4.91 -0.21
C VAL A 108 -3.39 4.42 0.53
N GLN A 109 -2.27 5.07 0.28
CA GLN A 109 -1.01 4.84 1.00
C GLN A 109 -0.88 5.83 2.13
N MET A 110 -0.56 5.33 3.31
CA MET A 110 -0.44 6.10 4.54
C MET A 110 0.81 5.68 5.30
N VAL A 111 1.27 6.54 6.21
CA VAL A 111 2.24 6.16 7.23
C VAL A 111 1.70 6.54 8.61
N VAL A 112 2.07 5.74 9.60
CA VAL A 112 1.72 5.97 11.00
C VAL A 112 3.00 6.25 11.78
N LYS A 113 3.06 7.39 12.43
CA LYS A 113 4.15 7.79 13.32
C LYS A 113 3.57 8.33 14.63
N ASP A 114 3.99 7.77 15.76
CA ASP A 114 3.54 8.20 17.09
C ASP A 114 2.00 8.22 17.22
N ASN A 115 1.32 7.20 16.66
CA ASN A 115 -0.14 7.06 16.54
C ASN A 115 -0.83 8.15 15.70
N VAL A 116 -0.08 8.97 14.97
CA VAL A 116 -0.61 9.93 14.01
C VAL A 116 -0.57 9.34 12.61
N VAL A 117 -1.71 9.40 11.91
CA VAL A 117 -1.85 8.92 10.52
C VAL A 117 -1.57 10.05 9.56
N TYR A 118 -0.67 9.81 8.60
CA TYR A 118 -0.35 10.74 7.50
C TYR A 118 -0.69 10.07 6.17
N VAL A 119 -1.41 10.78 5.31
CA VAL A 119 -1.70 10.33 3.96
C VAL A 119 -0.51 10.65 3.06
N ILE A 120 -0.02 9.65 2.33
CA ILE A 120 1.06 9.80 1.35
C ILE A 120 0.47 10.06 -0.04
N GLU A 121 -0.38 9.15 -0.51
CA GLU A 121 -1.07 9.31 -1.79
C GLU A 121 -2.38 8.53 -1.84
N ALA A 122 -3.29 8.99 -2.70
CA ALA A 122 -4.53 8.29 -3.03
C ALA A 122 -4.56 7.98 -4.52
N ASN A 123 -4.83 6.73 -4.85
CA ASN A 123 -4.82 6.19 -6.20
C ASN A 123 -6.22 5.65 -6.55
N PRO A 124 -7.09 6.40 -7.28
CA PRO A 124 -8.40 5.93 -7.71
C PRO A 124 -8.26 4.95 -8.89
N ARG A 125 -7.64 3.83 -8.63
CA ARG A 125 -7.36 2.73 -9.57
C ARG A 125 -7.06 1.44 -8.80
N ALA A 126 -6.99 0.32 -9.51
CA ALA A 126 -6.47 -0.93 -8.97
C ALA A 126 -5.01 -0.76 -8.52
N SER A 127 -4.69 -1.29 -7.36
CA SER A 127 -3.35 -1.39 -6.82
C SER A 127 -2.72 -2.75 -7.13
N ARG A 128 -1.43 -2.90 -6.84
CA ARG A 128 -0.73 -4.19 -6.91
C ARG A 128 -1.10 -5.11 -5.75
N THR A 129 -1.63 -4.57 -4.66
CA THR A 129 -2.03 -5.32 -3.46
C THR A 129 -3.43 -5.92 -3.55
N VAL A 130 -4.29 -5.44 -4.45
CA VAL A 130 -5.64 -6.02 -4.65
C VAL A 130 -5.63 -7.53 -4.91
N PRO A 131 -4.75 -8.10 -5.76
CA PRO A 131 -4.69 -9.54 -5.94
C PRO A 131 -4.31 -10.31 -4.68
N PHE A 132 -3.42 -9.75 -3.86
CA PHE A 132 -3.06 -10.30 -2.56
C PHE A 132 -4.25 -10.31 -1.61
N VAL A 133 -4.91 -9.16 -1.41
CA VAL A 133 -6.06 -9.05 -0.51
C VAL A 133 -7.20 -9.96 -0.97
N ALA A 134 -7.48 -10.03 -2.27
CA ALA A 134 -8.52 -10.90 -2.82
C ALA A 134 -8.24 -12.39 -2.54
N LYS A 135 -7.00 -12.83 -2.70
CA LYS A 135 -6.62 -14.22 -2.40
C LYS A 135 -6.62 -14.49 -0.90
N ALA A 136 -6.13 -13.53 -0.09
CA ALA A 136 -6.08 -13.66 1.35
C ALA A 136 -7.47 -13.72 1.99
N SER A 137 -8.40 -12.90 1.53
CA SER A 137 -9.78 -12.85 2.06
C SER A 137 -10.73 -13.88 1.48
N GLY A 138 -10.36 -14.55 0.37
CA GLY A 138 -11.26 -15.42 -0.40
C GLY A 138 -12.32 -14.66 -1.21
N ILE A 139 -12.28 -13.33 -1.23
CA ILE A 139 -13.29 -12.49 -1.86
C ILE A 139 -12.87 -12.10 -3.29
N PRO A 140 -13.75 -12.22 -4.31
CA PRO A 140 -13.42 -11.85 -5.68
C PRO A 140 -13.48 -10.32 -5.89
N ILE A 141 -12.63 -9.57 -5.17
CA ILE A 141 -12.61 -8.10 -5.13
C ILE A 141 -12.61 -7.46 -6.53
N PRO A 142 -11.76 -7.89 -7.50
CA PRO A 142 -11.79 -7.29 -8.84
C PRO A 142 -13.12 -7.46 -9.57
N SER A 143 -13.80 -8.61 -9.37
CA SER A 143 -15.12 -8.85 -9.97
C SER A 143 -16.18 -7.94 -9.36
N ILE A 144 -16.18 -7.79 -8.01
CA ILE A 144 -17.10 -6.90 -7.30
C ILE A 144 -16.86 -5.45 -7.76
N ALA A 145 -15.60 -4.99 -7.76
CA ALA A 145 -15.26 -3.64 -8.20
C ALA A 145 -15.70 -3.37 -9.64
N THR A 146 -15.55 -4.34 -10.55
CA THR A 146 -16.01 -4.20 -11.94
C THR A 146 -17.51 -4.03 -12.00
N LYS A 147 -18.29 -4.81 -11.25
CA LYS A 147 -19.75 -4.69 -11.21
C LYS A 147 -20.20 -3.37 -10.59
N VAL A 148 -19.50 -2.91 -9.54
CA VAL A 148 -19.72 -1.58 -8.94
C VAL A 148 -19.49 -0.47 -9.96
N MET A 149 -18.43 -0.53 -10.76
CA MET A 149 -18.18 0.42 -11.85
C MET A 149 -19.26 0.37 -12.94
N LEU A 150 -19.96 -0.74 -13.09
CA LEU A 150 -21.11 -0.90 -13.99
C LEU A 150 -22.45 -0.48 -13.35
N GLY A 151 -22.45 -0.02 -12.10
CA GLY A 151 -23.59 0.57 -11.41
C GLY A 151 -24.24 -0.31 -10.33
N GLU A 152 -23.72 -1.52 -10.05
CA GLU A 152 -24.17 -2.31 -8.91
C GLU A 152 -23.75 -1.61 -7.61
N LYS A 153 -24.54 -1.77 -6.55
CA LYS A 153 -24.27 -1.18 -5.24
C LYS A 153 -23.62 -2.19 -4.28
N LEU A 154 -22.74 -1.71 -3.41
CA LEU A 154 -22.08 -2.51 -2.38
C LEU A 154 -23.10 -3.16 -1.44
N ALA A 155 -24.22 -2.50 -1.16
CA ALA A 155 -25.32 -3.05 -0.38
C ALA A 155 -25.80 -4.41 -0.92
N THR A 156 -25.90 -4.58 -2.26
CA THR A 156 -26.31 -5.84 -2.90
C THR A 156 -25.36 -6.99 -2.57
N PHE A 157 -24.05 -6.74 -2.61
CA PHE A 157 -23.04 -7.76 -2.28
C PHE A 157 -23.02 -8.07 -0.79
N ARG A 158 -23.26 -7.06 0.05
CA ARG A 158 -23.35 -7.22 1.50
C ARG A 158 -24.53 -8.10 1.90
N GLU A 159 -25.70 -7.88 1.33
CA GLU A 159 -26.91 -8.70 1.54
C GLU A 159 -26.69 -10.16 1.13
N GLN A 160 -25.81 -10.41 0.17
CA GLN A 160 -25.42 -11.75 -0.27
C GLN A 160 -24.29 -12.39 0.56
N GLY A 161 -23.77 -11.69 1.57
CA GLY A 161 -22.64 -12.15 2.39
C GLY A 161 -21.29 -12.18 1.64
N MET A 162 -21.19 -11.51 0.48
CA MET A 162 -20.00 -11.58 -0.38
C MET A 162 -18.86 -10.65 0.03
N LEU A 163 -19.07 -9.79 1.04
CA LEU A 163 -18.05 -8.84 1.50
C LEU A 163 -17.38 -9.29 2.80
N GLU A 164 -17.69 -10.48 3.29
CA GLU A 164 -17.14 -11.04 4.51
C GLU A 164 -15.89 -11.87 4.19
N SER A 165 -14.81 -11.63 4.92
CA SER A 165 -13.55 -12.35 4.74
C SER A 165 -13.55 -13.66 5.51
N ASP A 166 -13.06 -14.73 4.88
CA ASP A 166 -12.82 -16.03 5.51
C ASP A 166 -11.40 -16.13 6.12
N LEU A 167 -10.64 -15.04 6.14
CA LEU A 167 -9.26 -15.05 6.65
C LEU A 167 -9.25 -15.29 8.17
N GLU A 168 -8.67 -16.42 8.56
CA GLU A 168 -8.28 -16.71 9.94
C GLU A 168 -6.78 -16.45 10.12
N GLY A 169 -6.38 -15.83 11.25
CA GLY A 169 -4.99 -15.46 11.49
C GLY A 169 -4.49 -14.34 10.57
N TYR A 170 -3.34 -14.56 9.95
CA TYR A 170 -2.66 -13.56 9.12
C TYR A 170 -2.31 -14.11 7.74
N ALA A 171 -2.42 -13.24 6.74
CA ALA A 171 -1.84 -13.47 5.42
C ALA A 171 -0.60 -12.57 5.27
N ILE A 172 0.49 -13.13 4.76
CA ILE A 172 1.76 -12.43 4.55
C ILE A 172 2.05 -12.45 3.05
N LYS A 173 2.21 -11.27 2.46
CA LYS A 173 2.70 -11.12 1.09
C LYS A 173 4.21 -10.92 1.13
N GLU A 174 4.94 -11.75 0.42
CA GLU A 174 6.39 -11.60 0.23
C GLU A 174 6.71 -11.24 -1.21
N PRO A 175 7.55 -10.22 -1.48
CA PRO A 175 7.98 -9.89 -2.82
C PRO A 175 8.97 -10.94 -3.34
N VAL A 176 8.92 -11.20 -4.63
CA VAL A 176 9.88 -12.05 -5.33
C VAL A 176 10.76 -11.21 -6.23
N PHE A 177 12.08 -11.37 -6.11
CA PHE A 177 13.08 -10.63 -6.89
C PHE A 177 13.84 -11.56 -7.82
N SER A 178 14.05 -11.13 -9.06
CA SER A 178 14.81 -11.89 -10.07
C SER A 178 16.26 -11.38 -10.19
N TRP A 179 16.97 -11.26 -9.06
CA TRP A 179 18.35 -10.72 -9.03
C TRP A 179 19.31 -11.46 -9.96
N ASP A 180 19.15 -12.78 -10.06
CA ASP A 180 20.02 -13.61 -10.92
C ASP A 180 19.85 -13.29 -12.42
N LYS A 181 18.67 -12.75 -12.80
CA LYS A 181 18.40 -12.33 -14.19
C LYS A 181 18.86 -10.90 -14.48
N PHE A 182 18.99 -10.09 -13.43
CA PHE A 182 19.32 -8.66 -13.52
C PHE A 182 20.43 -8.31 -12.52
N PRO A 183 21.65 -8.87 -12.68
CA PRO A 183 22.72 -8.72 -11.72
C PRO A 183 23.25 -7.27 -11.59
N GLU A 184 23.02 -6.43 -12.58
CA GLU A 184 23.40 -5.01 -12.60
C GLU A 184 22.43 -4.11 -11.83
N VAL A 185 21.24 -4.59 -11.47
CA VAL A 185 20.26 -3.81 -10.70
C VAL A 185 20.67 -3.78 -9.23
N PRO A 186 20.80 -2.61 -8.62
CA PRO A 186 21.09 -2.51 -7.19
C PRO A 186 20.04 -3.23 -6.35
N LYS A 187 20.50 -4.03 -5.39
CA LYS A 187 19.62 -4.81 -4.50
C LYS A 187 18.97 -3.99 -3.38
N GLU A 188 19.47 -2.77 -3.15
CA GLU A 188 18.88 -1.85 -2.17
C GLU A 188 17.44 -1.50 -2.55
N LEU A 189 16.52 -1.67 -1.61
CA LEU A 189 15.12 -1.34 -1.80
C LEU A 189 14.90 0.17 -1.61
N GLY A 190 13.93 0.70 -2.31
CA GLY A 190 13.63 2.13 -2.30
C GLY A 190 12.29 2.42 -2.99
N PRO A 191 12.06 3.68 -3.40
CA PRO A 191 10.78 4.10 -3.95
C PRO A 191 10.46 3.53 -5.33
N GLU A 192 11.45 3.00 -6.06
CA GLU A 192 11.24 2.36 -7.36
C GLU A 192 11.10 0.85 -7.21
N MET A 193 10.05 0.28 -7.81
CA MET A 193 9.75 -1.15 -7.73
C MET A 193 10.78 -1.99 -8.49
N LYS A 194 11.26 -3.06 -7.85
CA LYS A 194 12.22 -4.04 -8.38
C LYS A 194 11.72 -5.48 -8.38
N SER A 195 10.68 -5.77 -7.59
CA SER A 195 10.08 -7.11 -7.53
C SER A 195 9.44 -7.51 -8.86
N THR A 196 9.47 -8.80 -9.16
CA THR A 196 8.94 -9.39 -10.39
C THR A 196 7.76 -10.32 -10.13
N GLY A 197 7.41 -10.53 -8.88
CA GLY A 197 6.32 -11.39 -8.44
C GLY A 197 6.07 -11.28 -6.95
N GLU A 198 5.17 -12.11 -6.46
CA GLU A 198 4.82 -12.20 -5.04
C GLU A 198 4.53 -13.64 -4.65
N ALA A 199 4.79 -13.97 -3.38
CA ALA A 199 4.33 -15.18 -2.71
C ALA A 199 3.37 -14.80 -1.59
N ILE A 200 2.49 -15.74 -1.20
CA ILE A 200 1.53 -15.53 -0.11
C ILE A 200 1.66 -16.71 0.85
N ALA A 201 1.85 -16.39 2.13
CA ALA A 201 1.81 -17.35 3.23
C ALA A 201 0.62 -17.04 4.14
N PHE A 202 0.07 -18.09 4.76
CA PHE A 202 -0.99 -17.99 5.77
C PHE A 202 -0.47 -18.56 7.07
N VAL A 203 -0.66 -17.84 8.17
CA VAL A 203 -0.19 -18.24 9.51
C VAL A 203 -1.25 -17.91 10.55
N ASP A 204 -1.38 -18.78 11.56
CA ASP A 204 -2.33 -18.55 12.66
C ASP A 204 -1.87 -17.43 13.60
N ALA A 205 -0.54 -17.27 13.73
CA ALA A 205 0.09 -16.26 14.56
C ALA A 205 1.41 -15.80 13.96
N LEU A 206 1.74 -14.53 14.20
CA LEU A 206 3.04 -13.98 13.80
C LEU A 206 4.11 -14.36 14.84
N THR A 207 5.30 -14.70 14.34
CA THR A 207 6.48 -14.99 15.15
C THR A 207 7.63 -14.07 14.73
N ASP A 208 8.68 -13.98 15.54
CA ASP A 208 9.86 -13.16 15.24
C ASP A 208 10.51 -13.55 13.90
N ASP A 209 10.42 -14.81 13.50
CA ASP A 209 10.96 -15.29 12.22
C ASP A 209 10.27 -14.65 11.01
N HIS A 210 9.00 -14.25 11.13
CA HIS A 210 8.27 -13.57 10.06
C HIS A 210 8.74 -12.12 9.85
N PHE A 211 9.46 -11.55 10.81
CA PHE A 211 10.04 -10.21 10.74
C PHE A 211 11.53 -10.21 10.41
N GLN A 212 12.17 -11.38 10.40
CA GLN A 212 13.55 -11.51 9.95
C GLN A 212 13.57 -11.45 8.43
N ARG A 213 14.30 -10.48 7.89
CA ARG A 213 14.39 -10.30 6.44
C ARG A 213 15.06 -11.51 5.80
N PRO A 214 14.49 -12.12 4.73
CA PRO A 214 15.14 -13.19 3.99
C PRO A 214 16.34 -12.73 3.15
N PHE A 215 16.89 -11.54 3.38
CA PHE A 215 17.89 -10.89 2.52
C PHE A 215 19.33 -10.91 3.03
N GLU A 216 19.63 -11.69 4.05
CA GLU A 216 21.00 -12.05 4.39
C GLU A 216 21.38 -13.41 3.78
N MET A 217 21.36 -13.52 2.46
CA MET A 217 22.04 -14.57 1.72
C MET A 217 22.84 -13.98 0.57
#